data_bdef048f84e42e928363dd609b0aa5a6
#
_entry.id   bdef048f84e42e928363dd609b0aa5a6
#
_cell.length_a   1.000
_cell.length_b   1.000
_cell.length_c   1.000
_cell.angle_alpha   90.00
_cell.angle_beta   90.00
_cell.angle_gamma   90.00
#
_symmetry.space_group_name_H-M   'P 1'
#
loop_
_entity.id
_entity.type
_entity.pdbx_description
1 polymer ?
#
loop_
_entity_poly.entity_id
_entity_poly.type
_entity_poly.pdbx_seq_one_letter_code
_entity_poly.pdbx_strand_id
1 'polypeptide(L)'
;MHFLLGFALILPASRFAQPDAFLFTAPAAFETAQPDSDDGQAAPGTPQASQSSPPQSATPASKQQPKRILGVMPNYRAVSAGAIPPPPTPKQAFKIATQNSFDYSSFIFVGITSAMAEWSDAHARLGDGLTGYGRYYWRGFVDKTDGNYLVIFALPTIFHQDERYYAKGEGRIWKRAVYAASRVLITPNYHGHSSFNASEIFGRSMAQGISASYYPSQDRTLGALAVKYGYAIGRDALTNVFREFWPDIATHVLHRHP
;
A
#
# COMPACT_ATOMS: atom_id res chain seq x y z
N MET A 1 -13.36 -35.38 8.52
CA MET A 1 -14.33 -34.42 9.10
C MET A 1 -13.86 -33.05 8.63
N HIS A 2 -14.40 -32.64 7.45
CA HIS A 2 -13.94 -31.44 6.71
C HIS A 2 -14.69 -30.21 7.22
N PHE A 3 -14.01 -29.25 7.81
CA PHE A 3 -14.51 -27.89 8.00
C PHE A 3 -13.84 -26.99 6.97
N LEU A 4 -14.49 -26.86 5.81
CA LEU A 4 -14.24 -25.82 4.82
C LEU A 4 -14.85 -24.53 5.34
N LEU A 5 -14.03 -23.58 5.79
CA LEU A 5 -14.41 -22.18 5.90
C LEU A 5 -14.27 -21.55 4.51
N GLY A 6 -15.28 -21.81 3.68
CA GLY A 6 -15.45 -21.11 2.42
C GLY A 6 -16.10 -19.75 2.68
N PHE A 7 -15.32 -18.67 2.64
CA PHE A 7 -15.85 -17.34 2.39
C PHE A 7 -16.04 -17.19 0.88
N ALA A 8 -17.15 -17.74 0.37
CA ALA A 8 -17.65 -17.40 -0.94
C ALA A 8 -18.41 -16.06 -0.82
N LEU A 9 -17.78 -14.98 -1.23
CA LEU A 9 -18.48 -13.71 -1.49
C LEU A 9 -19.24 -13.87 -2.81
N ILE A 10 -20.48 -14.33 -2.72
CA ILE A 10 -21.46 -14.26 -3.81
C ILE A 10 -21.92 -12.81 -3.85
N LEU A 11 -21.42 -12.04 -4.81
CA LEU A 11 -21.97 -10.74 -5.17
C LEU A 11 -23.11 -10.95 -6.16
N PRO A 12 -24.36 -10.53 -5.85
CA PRO A 12 -25.40 -10.47 -6.86
C PRO A 12 -25.08 -9.36 -7.85
N ALA A 13 -25.15 -9.70 -9.13
CA ALA A 13 -25.09 -8.75 -10.22
C ALA A 13 -26.34 -7.87 -10.19
N SER A 14 -26.25 -6.69 -9.62
CA SER A 14 -27.27 -5.66 -9.73
C SER A 14 -26.64 -4.31 -10.00
N ARG A 15 -26.88 -3.85 -11.23
CA ARG A 15 -26.84 -2.46 -11.75
C ARG A 15 -25.85 -1.52 -11.08
N PHE A 16 -24.71 -1.36 -11.73
CA PHE A 16 -23.81 -0.23 -11.50
C PHE A 16 -24.54 1.07 -11.81
N ALA A 17 -25.02 1.76 -10.75
CA ALA A 17 -25.24 3.19 -10.83
C ALA A 17 -23.87 3.85 -10.95
N GLN A 18 -23.72 4.76 -11.91
CA GLN A 18 -22.52 5.55 -12.09
C GLN A 18 -22.13 6.23 -10.77
N PRO A 19 -20.88 6.14 -10.32
CA PRO A 19 -20.42 6.96 -9.22
C PRO A 19 -20.37 8.41 -9.68
N ASP A 20 -21.10 9.28 -8.99
CA ASP A 20 -20.98 10.72 -9.13
C ASP A 20 -19.50 11.10 -9.07
N ALA A 21 -19.06 11.80 -10.10
CA ALA A 21 -17.74 12.36 -10.20
C ALA A 21 -17.54 13.34 -9.03
N PHE A 22 -16.79 12.93 -8.02
CA PHE A 22 -16.26 13.86 -7.02
C PHE A 22 -15.22 14.74 -7.73
N LEU A 23 -15.71 15.87 -8.25
CA LEU A 23 -14.89 16.98 -8.70
C LEU A 23 -14.10 17.51 -7.49
N PHE A 24 -12.82 17.18 -7.43
CA PHE A 24 -11.87 17.97 -6.67
C PHE A 24 -11.74 19.31 -7.39
N THR A 25 -12.41 20.34 -6.84
CA THR A 25 -12.20 21.72 -7.24
C THR A 25 -10.78 22.11 -6.84
N ALA A 26 -9.92 22.28 -7.81
CA ALA A 26 -8.62 22.90 -7.61
C ALA A 26 -8.84 24.40 -7.29
N PRO A 27 -8.10 24.98 -6.34
CA PRO A 27 -8.09 26.42 -6.19
C PRO A 27 -7.41 27.08 -7.38
N ALA A 28 -8.01 28.20 -7.82
CA ALA A 28 -7.72 28.97 -8.99
C ALA A 28 -6.29 29.48 -9.10
N ALA A 29 -5.87 29.51 -10.34
CA ALA A 29 -4.90 30.37 -11.02
C ALA A 29 -3.99 31.28 -10.20
N PHE A 30 -2.70 31.01 -10.29
CA PHE A 30 -1.65 32.01 -10.10
C PHE A 30 -1.65 32.96 -11.31
N GLU A 31 -1.99 34.20 -11.05
CA GLU A 31 -1.89 35.32 -11.98
C GLU A 31 -0.41 35.72 -12.12
N THR A 32 0.09 35.66 -13.32
CA THR A 32 1.42 36.12 -13.71
C THR A 32 1.47 37.65 -13.69
N ALA A 33 2.18 38.23 -12.76
CA ALA A 33 2.63 39.61 -12.83
C ALA A 33 4.05 39.65 -13.41
N GLN A 34 4.20 40.39 -14.50
CA GLN A 34 5.45 40.73 -15.16
C GLN A 34 6.27 41.74 -14.34
N PRO A 35 7.60 41.72 -14.39
CA PRO A 35 8.41 42.65 -13.66
C PRO A 35 8.64 43.95 -14.44
N ASP A 36 8.38 45.05 -13.79
CA ASP A 36 8.94 46.35 -14.19
C ASP A 36 10.32 46.54 -13.55
N SER A 37 11.25 46.87 -14.39
CA SER A 37 12.62 47.27 -14.08
C SER A 37 12.64 48.68 -13.52
N ASP A 38 13.29 48.91 -12.37
CA ASP A 38 14.03 50.15 -12.18
C ASP A 38 15.22 50.01 -11.23
N ASP A 39 16.25 50.79 -11.53
CA ASP A 39 17.59 50.81 -10.97
C ASP A 39 17.66 51.40 -9.54
N GLY A 40 18.66 50.96 -8.76
CA GLY A 40 19.19 51.88 -7.78
C GLY A 40 19.66 51.31 -6.42
N GLN A 41 20.95 51.12 -6.33
CA GLN A 41 21.80 51.49 -5.18
C GLN A 41 21.93 50.58 -3.95
N ALA A 42 23.14 50.16 -3.75
CA ALA A 42 23.66 49.38 -2.63
C ALA A 42 23.66 50.18 -1.29
N ALA A 43 23.38 49.47 -0.19
CA ALA A 43 23.88 49.76 1.15
C ALA A 43 23.90 48.51 2.04
N PRO A 44 24.76 48.40 3.05
CA PRO A 44 25.26 47.18 3.60
C PRO A 44 24.53 46.65 4.84
N GLY A 45 24.45 45.32 4.95
CA GLY A 45 24.50 44.65 6.24
C GLY A 45 23.28 44.67 7.13
N THR A 46 22.41 43.64 6.99
CA THR A 46 21.51 43.27 8.09
C THR A 46 21.50 41.73 8.23
N PRO A 47 21.43 41.17 9.44
CA PRO A 47 21.58 39.72 9.67
C PRO A 47 20.43 38.93 9.01
N GLN A 48 20.78 37.92 8.35
CA GLN A 48 19.89 36.94 7.71
C GLN A 48 18.96 36.33 8.75
N ALA A 49 17.74 36.87 8.81
CA ALA A 49 16.66 36.23 9.57
C ALA A 49 16.37 34.88 8.96
N SER A 50 16.55 33.86 9.76
CA SER A 50 16.13 32.48 9.45
C SER A 50 14.70 32.48 8.92
N GLN A 51 14.52 32.21 7.64
CA GLN A 51 13.18 31.98 7.07
C GLN A 51 12.59 30.74 7.75
N SER A 52 11.77 30.98 8.75
CA SER A 52 10.89 29.96 9.31
C SER A 52 9.92 29.54 8.21
N SER A 53 10.05 28.28 7.78
CA SER A 53 9.08 27.62 6.90
C SER A 53 7.67 27.85 7.45
N PRO A 54 6.64 28.07 6.59
CA PRO A 54 5.27 28.23 7.08
C PRO A 54 4.89 27.03 7.96
N PRO A 55 4.15 27.23 9.05
CA PRO A 55 3.76 26.12 9.91
C PRO A 55 2.90 25.13 9.10
N GLN A 56 3.45 23.95 8.81
CA GLN A 56 2.66 22.84 8.33
C GLN A 56 1.56 22.62 9.38
N SER A 57 0.30 22.74 8.96
CA SER A 57 -0.85 22.46 9.82
C SER A 57 -0.67 21.06 10.41
N ALA A 58 -0.31 21.00 11.69
CA ALA A 58 -0.04 19.73 12.37
C ALA A 58 -1.33 18.91 12.36
N THR A 59 -1.30 17.76 11.66
CA THR A 59 -2.39 16.79 11.72
C THR A 59 -2.59 16.38 13.19
N PRO A 60 -3.83 16.36 13.72
CA PRO A 60 -4.07 15.91 15.07
C PRO A 60 -3.42 14.56 15.34
N ALA A 61 -2.81 14.38 16.50
CA ALA A 61 -2.07 13.14 16.84
C ALA A 61 -2.91 11.87 16.63
N SER A 62 -4.23 11.94 16.90
CA SER A 62 -5.18 10.84 16.68
C SER A 62 -5.34 10.40 15.22
N LYS A 63 -4.91 11.22 14.25
CA LYS A 63 -5.01 10.93 12.80
C LYS A 63 -3.66 10.58 12.17
N GLN A 64 -2.58 10.62 12.95
CA GLN A 64 -1.26 10.27 12.46
C GLN A 64 -1.14 8.76 12.24
N GLN A 65 -0.53 8.38 11.13
CA GLN A 65 -0.25 6.98 10.83
C GLN A 65 1.03 6.56 11.56
N PRO A 66 0.95 5.56 12.46
CA PRO A 66 2.14 5.06 13.14
C PRO A 66 3.02 4.28 12.15
N LYS A 67 4.29 4.21 12.44
CA LYS A 67 5.25 3.44 11.63
C LYS A 67 4.97 1.93 11.64
N ARG A 68 4.26 1.43 12.66
CA ARG A 68 3.89 0.02 12.83
C ARG A 68 2.45 -0.13 13.32
N ILE A 69 1.73 -1.07 12.73
CA ILE A 69 0.41 -1.52 13.17
C ILE A 69 0.62 -2.67 14.17
N LEU A 70 -0.10 -2.66 15.30
CA LEU A 70 0.06 -3.63 16.41
C LEU A 70 1.50 -3.70 16.97
N GLY A 71 2.35 -2.73 16.68
CA GLY A 71 3.77 -2.74 17.03
C GLY A 71 4.62 -3.71 16.20
N VAL A 72 4.01 -4.52 15.35
CA VAL A 72 4.67 -5.58 14.57
C VAL A 72 4.64 -5.28 13.08
N MET A 73 3.46 -5.11 12.47
CA MET A 73 3.30 -4.97 11.03
C MET A 73 3.81 -3.61 10.52
N PRO A 74 4.72 -3.58 9.54
CA PRO A 74 5.29 -2.34 9.03
C PRO A 74 4.22 -1.52 8.28
N ASN A 75 4.22 -0.20 8.50
CA ASN A 75 3.27 0.74 7.92
C ASN A 75 3.96 1.85 7.12
N TYR A 76 5.10 1.54 6.49
CA TYR A 76 5.95 2.53 5.78
C TYR A 76 5.27 3.15 4.56
N ARG A 77 4.20 2.54 4.07
CA ARG A 77 3.42 3.02 2.91
C ARG A 77 2.23 3.89 3.30
N ALA A 78 1.92 4.06 4.57
CA ALA A 78 0.75 4.83 4.98
C ALA A 78 1.08 6.32 5.14
N VAL A 79 0.19 7.14 4.61
CA VAL A 79 0.19 8.60 4.76
C VAL A 79 -0.96 8.99 5.67
N SER A 80 -0.70 9.87 6.62
CA SER A 80 -1.69 10.35 7.57
C SER A 80 -2.81 11.13 6.87
N ALA A 81 -4.01 11.09 7.44
CA ALA A 81 -5.15 11.82 6.92
C ALA A 81 -4.83 13.34 6.83
N GLY A 82 -5.16 13.94 5.68
CA GLY A 82 -4.90 15.35 5.41
C GLY A 82 -3.47 15.70 5.02
N ALA A 83 -2.52 14.76 5.08
CA ALA A 83 -1.16 14.99 4.61
C ALA A 83 -1.05 14.73 3.10
N ILE A 84 -0.36 15.61 2.39
CA ILE A 84 -0.10 15.49 0.93
C ILE A 84 1.42 15.63 0.71
N PRO A 85 2.21 14.62 1.09
CA PRO A 85 3.65 14.65 0.83
C PRO A 85 3.93 14.46 -0.67
N PRO A 86 5.05 15.01 -1.18
CA PRO A 86 5.42 14.83 -2.58
C PRO A 86 5.54 13.33 -2.93
N PRO A 87 5.33 12.96 -4.21
CA PRO A 87 5.50 11.58 -4.65
C PRO A 87 6.89 11.02 -4.27
N PRO A 88 6.98 9.72 -3.97
CA PRO A 88 8.25 9.13 -3.59
C PRO A 88 9.21 9.14 -4.78
N THR A 89 10.45 9.52 -4.54
CA THR A 89 11.51 9.33 -5.54
C THR A 89 11.77 7.83 -5.74
N PRO A 90 12.34 7.39 -6.88
CA PRO A 90 12.67 5.98 -7.10
C PRO A 90 13.54 5.38 -5.99
N LYS A 91 14.49 6.16 -5.45
CA LYS A 91 15.34 5.75 -4.31
C LYS A 91 14.50 5.53 -3.03
N GLN A 92 13.53 6.39 -2.78
CA GLN A 92 12.63 6.23 -1.63
C GLN A 92 11.70 5.02 -1.81
N ALA A 93 11.15 4.83 -3.01
CA ALA A 93 10.31 3.67 -3.34
C ALA A 93 11.09 2.35 -3.17
N PHE A 94 12.33 2.28 -3.67
CA PHE A 94 13.22 1.15 -3.47
C PHE A 94 13.47 0.88 -1.97
N LYS A 95 13.77 1.92 -1.19
CA LYS A 95 13.98 1.80 0.26
C LYS A 95 12.73 1.25 0.95
N ILE A 96 11.54 1.74 0.59
CA ILE A 96 10.27 1.26 1.17
C ILE A 96 10.04 -0.20 0.80
N ALA A 97 10.27 -0.60 -0.46
CA ALA A 97 10.15 -1.99 -0.89
C ALA A 97 11.09 -2.91 -0.10
N THR A 98 12.35 -2.50 0.07
CA THR A 98 13.34 -3.23 0.86
C THR A 98 12.91 -3.34 2.33
N GLN A 99 12.50 -2.26 2.95
CA GLN A 99 12.03 -2.25 4.33
C GLN A 99 10.81 -3.17 4.52
N ASN A 100 9.86 -3.17 3.58
CA ASN A 100 8.70 -4.07 3.65
C ASN A 100 9.06 -5.54 3.40
N SER A 101 10.10 -5.82 2.62
CA SER A 101 10.51 -7.20 2.31
C SER A 101 11.33 -7.82 3.43
N PHE A 102 12.25 -7.05 4.00
CA PHE A 102 13.25 -7.52 4.97
C PHE A 102 12.98 -7.05 6.40
N ASP A 103 11.78 -6.58 6.70
CA ASP A 103 11.36 -6.33 8.09
C ASP A 103 11.23 -7.67 8.84
N TYR A 104 11.60 -7.70 10.13
CA TYR A 104 11.51 -8.90 10.95
C TYR A 104 10.10 -9.53 10.95
N SER A 105 9.07 -8.70 10.91
CA SER A 105 7.68 -9.17 10.82
C SER A 105 7.38 -9.91 9.52
N SER A 106 8.11 -9.61 8.45
CA SER A 106 7.97 -10.30 7.17
C SER A 106 8.44 -11.75 7.27
N PHE A 107 9.54 -11.99 7.98
CA PHE A 107 10.03 -13.35 8.23
C PHE A 107 9.04 -14.15 9.09
N ILE A 108 8.49 -13.53 10.14
CA ILE A 108 7.46 -14.15 10.99
C ILE A 108 6.20 -14.44 10.19
N PHE A 109 5.71 -13.47 9.42
CA PHE A 109 4.51 -13.63 8.60
C PHE A 109 4.66 -14.75 7.57
N VAL A 110 5.78 -14.79 6.84
CA VAL A 110 6.07 -15.87 5.90
C VAL A 110 6.19 -17.20 6.62
N GLY A 111 6.80 -17.24 7.81
CA GLY A 111 6.90 -18.44 8.62
C GLY A 111 5.53 -19.02 8.98
N ILE A 112 4.63 -18.19 9.50
CA ILE A 112 3.27 -18.59 9.87
C ILE A 112 2.48 -19.04 8.64
N THR A 113 2.50 -18.26 7.56
CA THR A 113 1.73 -18.58 6.33
C THR A 113 2.26 -19.83 5.66
N SER A 114 3.57 -20.09 5.71
CA SER A 114 4.19 -21.32 5.20
C SER A 114 3.80 -22.55 6.02
N ALA A 115 3.78 -22.44 7.35
CA ALA A 115 3.30 -23.51 8.21
C ALA A 115 1.82 -23.83 7.98
N MET A 116 0.99 -22.79 7.80
CA MET A 116 -0.43 -22.98 7.46
C MET A 116 -0.62 -23.63 6.09
N ALA A 117 0.18 -23.24 5.09
CA ALA A 117 0.11 -23.78 3.75
C ALA A 117 0.54 -25.25 3.72
N GLU A 118 1.58 -25.62 4.46
CA GLU A 118 2.01 -27.00 4.65
C GLU A 118 0.93 -27.82 5.38
N TRP A 119 0.42 -27.32 6.50
CA TRP A 119 -0.61 -28.02 7.27
C TRP A 119 -1.89 -28.26 6.46
N SER A 120 -2.24 -27.36 5.55
CA SER A 120 -3.40 -27.50 4.67
C SER A 120 -3.10 -28.26 3.37
N ASP A 121 -1.88 -28.75 3.21
CA ASP A 121 -1.40 -29.42 1.99
C ASP A 121 -1.67 -28.60 0.71
N ALA A 122 -1.48 -27.29 0.81
CA ALA A 122 -1.78 -26.37 -0.28
C ALA A 122 -0.99 -26.67 -1.57
N HIS A 123 0.18 -27.30 -1.44
CA HIS A 123 1.06 -27.71 -2.52
C HIS A 123 1.68 -29.08 -2.20
N ALA A 124 0.89 -30.15 -2.32
CA ALA A 124 1.24 -31.52 -1.92
C ALA A 124 2.64 -31.99 -2.38
N ARG A 125 3.08 -31.50 -3.53
CA ARG A 125 4.42 -31.86 -4.06
C ARG A 125 5.60 -31.20 -3.35
N LEU A 126 5.36 -30.24 -2.51
CA LEU A 126 6.44 -29.66 -1.70
C LEU A 126 6.82 -30.58 -0.54
N GLY A 127 5.98 -31.57 -0.23
CA GLY A 127 6.20 -32.54 0.84
C GLY A 127 5.96 -31.97 2.22
N ASP A 128 6.15 -32.80 3.24
CA ASP A 128 5.80 -32.54 4.63
C ASP A 128 7.04 -32.42 5.52
N GLY A 129 6.78 -32.03 6.77
CA GLY A 129 7.76 -31.90 7.82
C GLY A 129 8.74 -30.75 7.59
N LEU A 130 9.85 -30.75 8.30
CA LEU A 130 10.81 -29.65 8.28
C LEU A 130 11.34 -29.33 6.84
N THR A 131 11.49 -30.35 6.01
CA THR A 131 11.93 -30.18 4.61
C THR A 131 10.83 -29.57 3.76
N GLY A 132 9.57 -30.03 3.92
CA GLY A 132 8.40 -29.43 3.28
C GLY A 132 8.25 -27.97 3.69
N TYR A 133 8.23 -27.71 4.99
CA TYR A 133 8.18 -26.35 5.53
C TYR A 133 9.25 -25.42 4.91
N GLY A 134 10.50 -25.86 4.85
CA GLY A 134 11.57 -25.07 4.24
C GLY A 134 11.31 -24.76 2.75
N ARG A 135 10.68 -25.68 2.01
CA ARG A 135 10.29 -25.48 0.61
C ARG A 135 9.13 -24.50 0.46
N TYR A 136 8.15 -24.51 1.36
CA TYR A 136 7.09 -23.50 1.42
C TYR A 136 7.66 -22.15 1.81
N TYR A 137 8.51 -22.10 2.84
CA TYR A 137 9.04 -20.86 3.40
C TYR A 137 9.83 -20.04 2.38
N TRP A 138 10.83 -20.64 1.71
CA TRP A 138 11.64 -19.87 0.78
C TRP A 138 10.84 -19.37 -0.42
N ARG A 139 9.88 -20.17 -0.92
CA ARG A 139 8.99 -19.75 -2.00
C ARG A 139 8.08 -18.60 -1.57
N GLY A 140 7.46 -18.73 -0.42
CA GLY A 140 6.63 -17.65 0.13
C GLY A 140 7.42 -16.36 0.38
N PHE A 141 8.70 -16.49 0.79
CA PHE A 141 9.57 -15.34 0.97
C PHE A 141 9.94 -14.67 -0.36
N VAL A 142 10.23 -15.44 -1.39
CA VAL A 142 10.48 -14.92 -2.75
C VAL A 142 9.22 -14.28 -3.32
N ASP A 143 8.06 -14.97 -3.27
CA ASP A 143 6.76 -14.43 -3.71
C ASP A 143 6.42 -13.08 -3.06
N LYS A 144 6.73 -12.93 -1.77
CA LYS A 144 6.51 -11.68 -1.05
C LYS A 144 7.48 -10.60 -1.48
N THR A 145 8.74 -10.97 -1.67
CA THR A 145 9.82 -10.03 -1.97
C THR A 145 9.68 -9.48 -3.39
N ASP A 146 9.52 -10.34 -4.38
CA ASP A 146 9.35 -9.93 -5.78
C ASP A 146 8.07 -9.10 -5.97
N GLY A 147 6.95 -9.52 -5.35
CA GLY A 147 5.73 -8.75 -5.34
C GLY A 147 5.89 -7.36 -4.72
N ASN A 148 6.65 -7.22 -3.64
CA ASN A 148 6.93 -5.92 -3.04
C ASN A 148 7.79 -5.02 -3.96
N TYR A 149 8.84 -5.57 -4.57
CA TYR A 149 9.68 -4.78 -5.49
C TYR A 149 8.92 -4.37 -6.75
N LEU A 150 8.08 -5.23 -7.30
CA LEU A 150 7.25 -4.91 -8.46
C LEU A 150 6.21 -3.84 -8.16
N VAL A 151 5.46 -4.01 -7.07
CA VAL A 151 4.29 -3.15 -6.74
C VAL A 151 4.67 -1.85 -6.03
N ILE A 152 5.77 -1.82 -5.27
CA ILE A 152 6.13 -0.64 -4.47
C ILE A 152 7.21 0.20 -5.16
N PHE A 153 8.06 -0.41 -5.98
CA PHE A 153 9.20 0.27 -6.58
C PHE A 153 9.16 0.29 -8.10
N ALA A 154 9.26 -0.87 -8.77
CA ALA A 154 9.53 -0.92 -10.20
C ALA A 154 8.39 -0.33 -11.04
N LEU A 155 7.17 -0.86 -10.91
CA LEU A 155 6.04 -0.42 -11.71
C LEU A 155 5.51 0.97 -11.34
N PRO A 156 5.42 1.36 -10.05
CA PRO A 156 5.07 2.73 -9.71
C PRO A 156 6.03 3.77 -10.28
N THR A 157 7.33 3.44 -10.30
CA THR A 157 8.34 4.31 -10.92
C THR A 157 8.12 4.44 -12.43
N ILE A 158 7.80 3.33 -13.12
CA ILE A 158 7.55 3.31 -14.58
C ILE A 158 6.23 4.02 -14.93
N PHE A 159 5.16 3.76 -14.18
CA PHE A 159 3.84 4.32 -14.44
C PHE A 159 3.59 5.68 -13.79
N HIS A 160 4.59 6.24 -13.08
CA HIS A 160 4.47 7.49 -12.34
C HIS A 160 3.28 7.49 -11.36
N GLN A 161 3.11 6.38 -10.64
CA GLN A 161 2.05 6.16 -9.66
C GLN A 161 2.60 6.22 -8.24
N ASP A 162 1.77 6.66 -7.30
CA ASP A 162 2.11 6.71 -5.89
C ASP A 162 1.39 5.62 -5.11
N GLU A 163 2.10 4.53 -4.83
CA GLU A 163 1.58 3.34 -4.15
C GLU A 163 1.42 3.51 -2.64
N ARG A 164 1.55 4.71 -2.13
CA ARG A 164 1.28 4.97 -0.71
C ARG A 164 -0.22 4.98 -0.44
N TYR A 165 -0.59 4.46 0.72
CA TYR A 165 -1.97 4.49 1.18
C TYR A 165 -2.26 5.84 1.86
N TYR A 166 -3.16 6.61 1.32
CA TYR A 166 -3.62 7.88 1.86
C TYR A 166 -4.86 7.66 2.71
N ALA A 167 -4.71 7.81 4.04
CA ALA A 167 -5.82 7.60 4.97
C ALA A 167 -6.88 8.68 4.80
N LYS A 168 -8.15 8.28 4.82
CA LYS A 168 -9.27 9.22 4.81
C LYS A 168 -9.50 9.84 6.20
N GLY A 169 -9.40 9.03 7.25
CA GLY A 169 -9.46 9.44 8.65
C GLY A 169 -10.83 9.94 9.13
N GLU A 170 -11.78 10.25 8.24
CA GLU A 170 -13.07 10.86 8.58
C GLU A 170 -14.24 10.25 7.81
N GLY A 171 -15.42 10.29 8.43
CA GLY A 171 -16.67 9.85 7.84
C GLY A 171 -17.19 8.53 8.40
N ARG A 172 -18.29 8.04 7.82
CA ARG A 172 -18.93 6.78 8.26
C ARG A 172 -18.00 5.59 8.03
N ILE A 173 -17.96 4.66 8.97
CA ILE A 173 -17.11 3.46 8.95
C ILE A 173 -17.19 2.72 7.60
N TRP A 174 -18.40 2.49 7.11
CA TRP A 174 -18.59 1.80 5.84
C TRP A 174 -17.96 2.55 4.64
N LYS A 175 -18.14 3.89 4.57
CA LYS A 175 -17.55 4.69 3.50
C LYS A 175 -16.02 4.66 3.55
N ARG A 176 -15.44 4.66 4.75
CA ARG A 176 -13.99 4.53 4.96
C ARG A 176 -13.49 3.15 4.56
N ALA A 177 -14.20 2.08 4.95
CA ALA A 177 -13.82 0.72 4.60
C ALA A 177 -13.83 0.48 3.08
N VAL A 178 -14.89 0.92 2.38
CA VAL A 178 -14.99 0.82 0.91
C VAL A 178 -13.90 1.66 0.24
N TYR A 179 -13.65 2.89 0.72
CA TYR A 179 -12.56 3.72 0.23
C TYR A 179 -11.21 3.00 0.38
N ALA A 180 -10.91 2.49 1.57
CA ALA A 180 -9.65 1.82 1.85
C ALA A 180 -9.45 0.57 0.96
N ALA A 181 -10.47 -0.26 0.82
CA ALA A 181 -10.43 -1.43 -0.04
C ALA A 181 -10.26 -1.05 -1.53
N SER A 182 -10.95 0.01 -1.99
CA SER A 182 -10.87 0.46 -3.38
C SER A 182 -9.48 0.98 -3.78
N ARG A 183 -8.63 1.35 -2.80
CA ARG A 183 -7.27 1.85 -3.07
C ARG A 183 -6.34 0.81 -3.71
N VAL A 184 -6.71 -0.47 -3.69
CA VAL A 184 -6.02 -1.50 -4.50
C VAL A 184 -6.23 -1.28 -6.00
N LEU A 185 -7.39 -0.76 -6.40
CA LEU A 185 -7.75 -0.54 -7.80
C LEU A 185 -7.51 0.90 -8.26
N ILE A 186 -7.42 1.84 -7.32
CA ILE A 186 -7.32 3.28 -7.61
C ILE A 186 -6.20 3.86 -6.77
N THR A 187 -5.21 4.48 -7.42
CA THR A 187 -4.07 5.13 -6.76
C THR A 187 -3.84 6.52 -7.35
N PRO A 188 -3.26 7.48 -6.61
CA PRO A 188 -2.87 8.75 -7.20
C PRO A 188 -1.66 8.57 -8.13
N ASN A 189 -1.62 9.34 -9.20
CA ASN A 189 -0.41 9.53 -10.00
C ASN A 189 0.48 10.62 -9.37
N TYR A 190 1.67 10.84 -9.94
CA TYR A 190 2.61 11.88 -9.47
C TYR A 190 2.07 13.31 -9.58
N HIS A 191 0.99 13.53 -10.34
CA HIS A 191 0.28 14.81 -10.42
C HIS A 191 -0.86 14.94 -9.40
N GLY A 192 -1.06 13.94 -8.54
CA GLY A 192 -2.11 13.93 -7.52
C GLY A 192 -3.51 13.51 -8.03
N HIS A 193 -3.66 13.21 -9.32
CA HIS A 193 -4.92 12.74 -9.87
C HIS A 193 -5.14 11.25 -9.59
N SER A 194 -6.36 10.87 -9.25
CA SER A 194 -6.73 9.46 -9.12
C SER A 194 -6.67 8.75 -10.47
N SER A 195 -5.99 7.62 -10.51
CA SER A 195 -5.81 6.78 -11.69
C SER A 195 -6.06 5.31 -11.36
N PHE A 196 -6.31 4.50 -12.38
CA PHE A 196 -6.31 3.05 -12.23
C PHE A 196 -4.94 2.58 -11.73
N ASN A 197 -4.93 1.73 -10.71
CA ASN A 197 -3.70 1.22 -10.10
C ASN A 197 -3.06 0.12 -10.98
N ALA A 198 -2.44 0.56 -12.06
CA ALA A 198 -1.76 -0.33 -12.99
C ALA A 198 -0.59 -1.04 -12.30
N SER A 199 0.11 -0.36 -11.38
CA SER A 199 1.25 -0.92 -10.65
C SER A 199 0.87 -2.12 -9.80
N GLU A 200 -0.24 -2.05 -9.08
CA GLU A 200 -0.73 -3.17 -8.28
C GLU A 200 -1.17 -4.34 -9.18
N ILE A 201 -2.02 -4.05 -10.16
CA ILE A 201 -2.62 -5.08 -11.02
C ILE A 201 -1.55 -5.80 -11.85
N PHE A 202 -0.73 -5.07 -12.60
CA PHE A 202 0.33 -5.67 -13.40
C PHE A 202 1.47 -6.24 -12.52
N GLY A 203 1.80 -5.58 -11.42
CA GLY A 203 2.84 -6.05 -10.49
C GLY A 203 2.48 -7.40 -9.87
N ARG A 204 1.23 -7.55 -9.41
CA ARG A 204 0.78 -8.86 -8.89
C ARG A 204 0.69 -9.91 -9.99
N SER A 205 0.27 -9.55 -11.20
CA SER A 205 0.26 -10.48 -12.34
C SER A 205 1.68 -10.96 -12.70
N MET A 206 2.63 -10.03 -12.78
CA MET A 206 4.05 -10.35 -13.05
C MET A 206 4.66 -11.23 -11.94
N ALA A 207 4.38 -10.91 -10.68
CA ALA A 207 4.83 -11.73 -9.54
C ALA A 207 4.31 -13.16 -9.64
N GLN A 208 3.06 -13.37 -10.06
CA GLN A 208 2.54 -14.73 -10.29
C GLN A 208 3.24 -15.43 -11.47
N GLY A 209 3.56 -14.69 -12.52
CA GLY A 209 4.36 -15.24 -13.64
C GLY A 209 5.75 -15.68 -13.21
N ILE A 210 6.44 -14.87 -12.39
CA ILE A 210 7.75 -15.20 -11.80
C ILE A 210 7.60 -16.41 -10.87
N SER A 211 6.59 -16.40 -10.00
CA SER A 211 6.27 -17.50 -9.09
C SER A 211 6.11 -18.84 -9.83
N ALA A 212 5.46 -18.83 -11.00
CA ALA A 212 5.30 -20.02 -11.82
C ALA A 212 6.63 -20.68 -12.21
N SER A 213 7.76 -19.96 -12.22
CA SER A 213 9.05 -20.51 -12.60
C SER A 213 9.62 -21.50 -11.58
N TYR A 214 9.31 -21.33 -10.29
CA TYR A 214 9.87 -22.13 -9.18
C TYR A 214 8.85 -22.95 -8.38
N TYR A 215 7.56 -22.87 -8.71
CA TYR A 215 6.55 -23.78 -8.16
C TYR A 215 6.44 -25.07 -8.98
N PRO A 216 5.94 -26.17 -8.41
CA PRO A 216 5.68 -27.40 -9.15
C PRO A 216 4.72 -27.18 -10.33
N SER A 217 4.85 -27.98 -11.38
CA SER A 217 4.08 -27.81 -12.63
C SER A 217 2.55 -27.83 -12.43
N GLN A 218 2.08 -28.57 -11.44
CA GLN A 218 0.64 -28.63 -11.10
C GLN A 218 0.10 -27.32 -10.56
N ASP A 219 0.94 -26.52 -9.90
CA ASP A 219 0.59 -25.23 -9.31
C ASP A 219 0.73 -24.07 -10.31
N ARG A 220 1.10 -24.35 -11.56
CA ARG A 220 1.29 -23.37 -12.64
C ARG A 220 0.06 -23.21 -13.55
N THR A 221 -1.05 -23.85 -13.21
CA THR A 221 -2.28 -23.72 -13.98
C THR A 221 -2.84 -22.30 -13.86
N LEU A 222 -3.51 -21.81 -14.91
CA LEU A 222 -4.14 -20.48 -14.87
C LEU A 222 -5.11 -20.36 -13.71
N GLY A 223 -5.83 -21.43 -13.35
CA GLY A 223 -6.72 -21.44 -12.19
C GLY A 223 -5.98 -21.24 -10.88
N ALA A 224 -4.88 -21.96 -10.65
CA ALA A 224 -4.05 -21.81 -9.45
C ALA A 224 -3.45 -20.41 -9.35
N LEU A 225 -2.93 -19.87 -10.46
CA LEU A 225 -2.36 -18.54 -10.51
C LEU A 225 -3.45 -17.45 -10.27
N ALA A 226 -4.66 -17.62 -10.84
CA ALA A 226 -5.78 -16.70 -10.60
C ALA A 226 -6.23 -16.70 -9.14
N VAL A 227 -6.25 -17.86 -8.48
CA VAL A 227 -6.56 -17.96 -7.04
C VAL A 227 -5.49 -17.25 -6.21
N LYS A 228 -4.21 -17.50 -6.47
CA LYS A 228 -3.08 -16.80 -5.79
C LYS A 228 -3.16 -15.30 -6.00
N TYR A 229 -3.47 -14.85 -7.22
CA TYR A 229 -3.66 -13.45 -7.55
C TYR A 229 -4.82 -12.84 -6.75
N GLY A 230 -5.98 -13.51 -6.72
CA GLY A 230 -7.14 -13.07 -5.95
C GLY A 230 -6.82 -12.92 -4.45
N TYR A 231 -6.09 -13.87 -3.88
CA TYR A 231 -5.62 -13.78 -2.49
C TYR A 231 -4.67 -12.59 -2.27
N ALA A 232 -3.78 -12.30 -3.22
CA ALA A 232 -2.87 -11.16 -3.09
C ALA A 232 -3.65 -9.84 -3.07
N ILE A 233 -4.57 -9.64 -4.01
CA ILE A 233 -5.42 -8.44 -4.10
C ILE A 233 -6.31 -8.31 -2.85
N GLY A 234 -6.96 -9.39 -2.42
CA GLY A 234 -7.80 -9.41 -1.23
C GLY A 234 -7.02 -9.06 0.05
N ARG A 235 -5.84 -9.63 0.21
CA ARG A 235 -4.94 -9.32 1.32
C ARG A 235 -4.53 -7.85 1.34
N ASP A 236 -4.23 -7.27 0.18
CA ASP A 236 -3.79 -5.88 0.10
C ASP A 236 -4.96 -4.92 0.35
N ALA A 237 -6.16 -5.25 -0.12
CA ALA A 237 -7.38 -4.53 0.23
C ALA A 237 -7.65 -4.56 1.75
N LEU A 238 -7.55 -5.74 2.37
CA LEU A 238 -7.71 -5.89 3.82
C LEU A 238 -6.64 -5.11 4.59
N THR A 239 -5.39 -5.15 4.14
CA THR A 239 -4.30 -4.39 4.73
C THR A 239 -4.56 -2.88 4.69
N ASN A 240 -5.13 -2.36 3.60
CA ASN A 240 -5.52 -0.96 3.50
C ASN A 240 -6.67 -0.61 4.46
N VAL A 241 -7.64 -1.51 4.64
CA VAL A 241 -8.69 -1.34 5.66
C VAL A 241 -8.07 -1.28 7.07
N PHE A 242 -7.13 -2.16 7.39
CA PHE A 242 -6.40 -2.08 8.66
C PHE A 242 -5.65 -0.76 8.83
N ARG A 243 -4.98 -0.29 7.80
CA ARG A 243 -4.28 1.02 7.84
C ARG A 243 -5.24 2.18 8.11
N GLU A 244 -6.44 2.14 7.51
CA GLU A 244 -7.45 3.16 7.69
C GLU A 244 -7.95 3.26 9.13
N PHE A 245 -8.20 2.13 9.78
CA PHE A 245 -8.81 2.10 11.10
C PHE A 245 -7.82 1.96 12.25
N TRP A 246 -6.56 1.67 11.97
CA TRP A 246 -5.57 1.45 13.02
C TRP A 246 -5.37 2.67 13.95
N PRO A 247 -5.29 3.93 13.47
CA PRO A 247 -5.20 5.08 14.37
C PRO A 247 -6.36 5.16 15.35
N ASP A 248 -7.59 4.88 14.89
CA ASP A 248 -8.78 4.89 15.75
C ASP A 248 -8.73 3.77 16.79
N ILE A 249 -8.31 2.56 16.39
CA ILE A 249 -8.15 1.43 17.30
C ILE A 249 -7.06 1.71 18.33
N ALA A 250 -5.93 2.26 17.89
CA ALA A 250 -4.81 2.56 18.78
C ALA A 250 -5.17 3.58 19.85
N THR A 251 -5.90 4.62 19.48
CA THR A 251 -6.28 5.70 20.43
C THR A 251 -7.44 5.30 21.33
N HIS A 252 -8.48 4.66 20.79
CA HIS A 252 -9.71 4.40 21.56
C HIS A 252 -9.69 3.06 22.30
N VAL A 253 -9.04 2.03 21.75
CA VAL A 253 -9.04 0.69 22.35
C VAL A 253 -7.79 0.44 23.16
N LEU A 254 -6.63 0.81 22.63
CA LEU A 254 -5.34 0.53 23.28
C LEU A 254 -4.84 1.69 24.14
N HIS A 255 -5.55 2.83 24.18
CA HIS A 255 -5.18 4.05 24.90
C HIS A 255 -3.73 4.49 24.60
N ARG A 256 -3.24 4.19 23.39
CA ARG A 256 -1.90 4.58 22.93
C ARG A 256 -2.03 5.77 21.99
N HIS A 257 -1.34 6.84 22.29
CA HIS A 257 -1.13 7.91 21.34
C HIS A 257 -0.06 7.46 20.33
N PRO A 258 -0.29 7.59 19.02
CA PRO A 258 0.64 7.21 17.97
C PRO A 258 1.91 8.06 17.97
#